data_8fa229bdfc655af9c8650b7bdfeefaf4
#
_entry.id   8fa229bdfc655af9c8650b7bdfeefaf4
#
_cell.length_a   1.000
_cell.length_b   1.000
_cell.length_c   1.000
_cell.angle_alpha   90.00
_cell.angle_beta   90.00
_cell.angle_gamma   90.00
#
_symmetry.space_group_name_H-M   'P 1'
#
loop_
_entity.id
_entity.type
_entity.pdbx_description
1 polymer ?
#
loop_
_entity_poly.entity_id
_entity_poly.type
_entity_poly.pdbx_seq_one_letter_code
_entity_poly.pdbx_strand_id
1 'polypeptide(L)'
;ALTAYSNPRANGIIAVNLKDGDQLIGVDITEGSDDIMLFSNEGKVVRFNEKARDSETGEVKIDAETGEEVIALRPMGRTATGVRGIKLDAGQKVVSLIVPKGDGAILTVTENGYGKRTELSEYPAKSRGTKGVVSIKVSERNGEVVGAVQVGTFDEIMLISNKGTLVRTPAEGVSIIGRNTQGVTIIRTAEDEKVVGLQRIEEIQTEELLDEEGNVIPVSDVIDAEATDAESTDDVEATDPGKAKNEDDEQE
;
A
#
# COMPACT_ATOMS: atom_id res chain seq x y z
N ALA A 1 -17.33 4.60 1.95
CA ALA A 1 -17.55 3.61 3.01
C ALA A 1 -17.49 2.20 2.43
N LEU A 2 -16.95 1.24 3.17
CA LEU A 2 -16.86 -0.18 2.75
C LEU A 2 -18.25 -0.78 2.48
N THR A 3 -19.28 -0.29 3.14
CA THR A 3 -20.68 -0.70 2.89
C THR A 3 -21.13 -0.49 1.44
N ALA A 4 -20.50 0.43 0.69
CA ALA A 4 -20.78 0.61 -0.74
C ALA A 4 -20.32 -0.58 -1.61
N TYR A 5 -19.54 -1.51 -1.05
CA TYR A 5 -19.01 -2.71 -1.72
C TYR A 5 -19.63 -4.00 -1.20
N SER A 6 -20.68 -3.94 -0.36
CA SER A 6 -21.31 -5.11 0.27
C SER A 6 -21.97 -6.09 -0.71
N ASN A 7 -22.31 -5.63 -1.91
CA ASN A 7 -22.93 -6.45 -2.95
C ASN A 7 -22.03 -6.52 -4.20
N PRO A 8 -20.94 -7.28 -4.17
CA PRO A 8 -20.10 -7.48 -5.35
C PRO A 8 -20.87 -8.30 -6.41
N ARG A 9 -20.60 -8.02 -7.69
CA ARG A 9 -21.13 -8.81 -8.81
C ARG A 9 -20.01 -9.70 -9.36
N ALA A 10 -20.37 -10.80 -10.02
CA ALA A 10 -19.38 -11.69 -10.65
C ALA A 10 -18.43 -10.96 -11.61
N ASN A 11 -18.92 -9.93 -12.31
CA ASN A 11 -18.12 -9.10 -13.23
C ASN A 11 -17.43 -7.90 -12.53
N GLY A 12 -17.44 -7.86 -11.19
CA GLY A 12 -16.97 -6.72 -10.41
C GLY A 12 -17.93 -5.53 -10.41
N ILE A 13 -17.58 -4.53 -9.63
CA ILE A 13 -18.31 -3.24 -9.55
C ILE A 13 -17.31 -2.09 -9.68
N ILE A 14 -17.74 -0.99 -10.29
CA ILE A 14 -16.90 0.20 -10.43
C ILE A 14 -16.57 0.74 -9.03
N ALA A 15 -15.29 0.93 -8.76
CA ALA A 15 -14.78 1.50 -7.50
C ALA A 15 -14.48 3.00 -7.64
N VAL A 16 -14.03 3.42 -8.81
CA VAL A 16 -13.69 4.81 -9.15
C VAL A 16 -13.80 5.00 -10.67
N ASN A 17 -14.19 6.17 -11.12
CA ASN A 17 -14.09 6.53 -12.54
C ASN A 17 -12.73 7.17 -12.81
N LEU A 18 -11.94 6.51 -13.65
CA LEU A 18 -10.66 7.04 -14.11
C LEU A 18 -10.88 7.97 -15.30
N LYS A 19 -10.04 8.99 -15.41
CA LYS A 19 -9.93 9.82 -16.63
C LYS A 19 -9.07 9.10 -17.66
N ASP A 20 -9.21 9.51 -18.92
CA ASP A 20 -8.36 8.98 -19.99
C ASP A 20 -6.88 9.18 -19.68
N GLY A 21 -6.10 8.10 -19.76
CA GLY A 21 -4.68 8.09 -19.44
C GLY A 21 -4.32 7.94 -17.96
N ASP A 22 -5.29 8.02 -17.05
CA ASP A 22 -5.05 7.77 -15.62
C ASP A 22 -5.02 6.26 -15.31
N GLN A 23 -4.26 5.90 -14.28
CA GLN A 23 -4.16 4.53 -13.76
C GLN A 23 -4.38 4.52 -12.26
N LEU A 24 -4.99 3.44 -11.75
CA LEU A 24 -5.05 3.19 -10.32
C LEU A 24 -3.69 2.68 -9.84
N ILE A 25 -3.04 3.41 -8.93
CA ILE A 25 -1.70 3.07 -8.43
C ILE A 25 -1.73 2.41 -7.05
N GLY A 26 -2.81 2.54 -6.32
CA GLY A 26 -2.94 1.98 -4.99
C GLY A 26 -4.31 2.24 -4.38
N VAL A 27 -4.61 1.49 -3.35
CA VAL A 27 -5.80 1.60 -2.51
C VAL A 27 -5.41 1.26 -1.08
N ASP A 28 -6.03 1.94 -0.12
CA ASP A 28 -5.84 1.66 1.30
C ASP A 28 -7.14 1.95 2.05
N ILE A 29 -7.22 1.48 3.30
CA ILE A 29 -8.36 1.68 4.19
C ILE A 29 -7.99 2.75 5.21
N THR A 30 -8.89 3.74 5.36
CA THR A 30 -8.74 4.82 6.33
C THR A 30 -9.93 4.84 7.30
N GLU A 31 -9.72 5.42 8.48
CA GLU A 31 -10.72 5.53 9.54
C GLU A 31 -11.41 6.91 9.58
N GLY A 32 -11.10 7.79 8.62
CA GLY A 32 -11.69 9.14 8.53
C GLY A 32 -10.92 10.23 9.27
N SER A 33 -9.78 9.91 9.87
CA SER A 33 -8.88 10.85 10.55
C SER A 33 -7.41 10.63 10.23
N ASP A 34 -7.13 9.75 9.27
CA ASP A 34 -5.78 9.36 8.91
C ASP A 34 -5.05 10.42 8.09
N ASP A 35 -3.75 10.39 8.15
CA ASP A 35 -2.88 11.09 7.22
C ASP A 35 -2.73 10.27 5.93
N ILE A 36 -2.65 10.97 4.83
CA ILE A 36 -2.41 10.39 3.50
C ILE A 36 -1.15 11.01 2.92
N MET A 37 -0.27 10.18 2.39
CA MET A 37 0.95 10.60 1.73
C MET A 37 0.95 10.14 0.27
N LEU A 38 1.23 11.07 -0.65
CA LEU A 38 1.35 10.79 -2.08
C LEU A 38 2.73 11.17 -2.56
N PHE A 39 3.43 10.23 -3.16
CA PHE A 39 4.81 10.40 -3.66
C PHE A 39 4.83 10.47 -5.18
N SER A 40 5.62 11.39 -5.73
CA SER A 40 5.84 11.48 -7.18
C SER A 40 7.19 10.90 -7.60
N ASN A 41 7.30 10.50 -8.88
CA ASN A 41 8.55 10.06 -9.50
C ASN A 41 9.67 11.09 -9.39
N GLU A 42 9.35 12.39 -9.29
CA GLU A 42 10.30 13.51 -9.14
C GLU A 42 10.70 13.76 -7.68
N GLY A 43 10.47 12.79 -6.79
CA GLY A 43 10.88 12.88 -5.40
C GLY A 43 10.12 13.90 -4.54
N LYS A 44 8.93 14.30 -4.96
CA LYS A 44 8.03 15.14 -4.16
C LYS A 44 7.05 14.29 -3.38
N VAL A 45 6.60 14.82 -2.24
CA VAL A 45 5.57 14.21 -1.40
C VAL A 45 4.61 15.27 -0.87
N VAL A 46 3.34 14.93 -0.85
CA VAL A 46 2.31 15.68 -0.12
C VAL A 46 1.81 14.79 1.00
N ARG A 47 1.79 15.30 2.22
CA ARG A 47 1.11 14.70 3.37
C ARG A 47 -0.05 15.59 3.78
N PHE A 48 -1.25 15.03 3.88
CA PHE A 48 -2.45 15.73 4.32
C PHE A 48 -3.34 14.79 5.12
N ASN A 49 -4.15 15.37 6.00
CA ASN A 49 -5.09 14.61 6.82
C ASN A 49 -6.49 14.61 6.20
N GLU A 50 -7.29 13.59 6.49
CA GLU A 50 -8.70 13.51 6.07
C GLU A 50 -9.56 14.62 6.71
N LYS A 51 -9.23 15.05 7.93
CA LYS A 51 -9.81 16.22 8.60
C LYS A 51 -8.97 17.47 8.33
N ALA A 52 -9.61 18.61 8.22
CA ALA A 52 -8.92 19.88 8.10
C ALA A 52 -8.19 20.20 9.41
N ARG A 53 -6.89 20.50 9.32
CA ARG A 53 -6.09 20.89 10.47
C ARG A 53 -5.66 22.34 10.37
N ASP A 54 -5.49 22.97 11.51
CA ASP A 54 -4.86 24.28 11.59
C ASP A 54 -3.38 24.16 11.21
N SER A 55 -2.87 25.12 10.44
CA SER A 55 -1.51 25.08 9.90
C SER A 55 -0.44 25.43 10.94
N GLU A 56 -0.82 26.08 12.03
CA GLU A 56 0.08 26.56 13.06
C GLU A 56 0.08 25.61 14.28
N THR A 57 -1.12 25.21 14.74
CA THR A 57 -1.27 24.36 15.92
C THR A 57 -1.30 22.86 15.58
N GLY A 58 -1.67 22.48 14.34
CA GLY A 58 -1.88 21.10 13.94
C GLY A 58 -3.19 20.48 14.43
N GLU A 59 -3.99 21.23 15.19
CA GLU A 59 -5.26 20.76 15.73
C GLU A 59 -6.33 20.63 14.63
N VAL A 60 -7.29 19.73 14.85
CA VAL A 60 -8.43 19.60 13.93
C VAL A 60 -9.29 20.86 13.99
N LYS A 61 -9.61 21.44 12.83
CA LYS A 61 -10.49 22.60 12.74
C LYS A 61 -11.91 22.22 13.10
N ILE A 62 -12.53 23.03 13.94
CA ILE A 62 -13.93 22.93 14.30
C ILE A 62 -14.70 24.02 13.55
N ASP A 63 -15.81 23.65 12.95
CA ASP A 63 -16.73 24.60 12.33
C ASP A 63 -17.39 25.44 13.44
N ALA A 64 -17.31 26.77 13.29
CA ALA A 64 -17.78 27.70 14.33
C ALA A 64 -19.32 27.75 14.48
N GLU A 65 -20.06 27.35 13.43
CA GLU A 65 -21.52 27.39 13.42
C GLU A 65 -22.12 26.07 13.92
N THR A 66 -21.53 24.93 13.50
CA THR A 66 -22.07 23.60 13.80
C THR A 66 -21.39 22.93 15.00
N GLY A 67 -20.20 23.36 15.38
CA GLY A 67 -19.38 22.71 16.41
C GLY A 67 -18.78 21.37 15.97
N GLU A 68 -18.89 21.01 14.70
CA GLU A 68 -18.39 19.76 14.14
C GLU A 68 -16.97 19.90 13.58
N GLU A 69 -16.26 18.78 13.46
CA GLU A 69 -14.93 18.73 12.85
C GLU A 69 -15.03 18.97 11.33
N VAL A 70 -14.18 19.85 10.81
CA VAL A 70 -14.14 20.16 9.37
C VAL A 70 -13.45 19.05 8.61
N ILE A 71 -14.17 18.40 7.70
CA ILE A 71 -13.66 17.32 6.85
C ILE A 71 -12.95 17.91 5.63
N ALA A 72 -11.65 17.63 5.48
CA ALA A 72 -10.85 18.04 4.32
C ALA A 72 -11.05 17.12 3.13
N LEU A 73 -11.27 15.81 3.37
CA LEU A 73 -11.51 14.80 2.35
C LEU A 73 -12.92 14.21 2.52
N ARG A 74 -13.91 14.80 1.85
CA ARG A 74 -15.31 14.34 1.95
C ARG A 74 -15.47 12.95 1.35
N PRO A 75 -16.23 12.06 2.00
CA PRO A 75 -16.62 10.77 1.42
C PRO A 75 -17.33 10.97 0.08
N MET A 76 -16.96 10.19 -0.92
CA MET A 76 -17.53 10.22 -2.26
C MET A 76 -18.06 8.85 -2.67
N GLY A 77 -19.07 8.84 -3.57
CA GLY A 77 -19.57 7.58 -4.12
C GLY A 77 -18.55 6.91 -5.04
N ARG A 78 -18.73 5.59 -5.27
CA ARG A 78 -17.86 4.76 -6.11
C ARG A 78 -17.68 5.26 -7.55
N THR A 79 -18.65 5.95 -8.10
CA THR A 79 -18.62 6.49 -9.47
C THR A 79 -18.00 7.88 -9.57
N ALA A 80 -17.46 8.42 -8.47
CA ALA A 80 -16.76 9.70 -8.51
C ALA A 80 -15.38 9.56 -9.14
N THR A 81 -14.90 10.64 -9.80
CA THR A 81 -13.53 10.71 -10.35
C THR A 81 -12.49 11.13 -9.31
N GLY A 82 -12.91 11.36 -8.06
CA GLY A 82 -12.04 11.78 -6.98
C GLY A 82 -11.67 13.26 -6.97
N VAL A 83 -10.74 13.61 -6.11
CA VAL A 83 -10.23 14.96 -5.92
C VAL A 83 -8.70 14.97 -6.01
N ARG A 84 -8.14 16.12 -6.37
CA ARG A 84 -6.69 16.26 -6.49
C ARG A 84 -6.01 16.14 -5.12
N GLY A 85 -5.14 15.14 -4.96
CA GLY A 85 -4.29 14.97 -3.78
C GLY A 85 -2.98 15.76 -3.90
N ILE A 86 -2.28 15.64 -5.03
CA ILE A 86 -1.01 16.32 -5.32
C ILE A 86 -1.10 17.08 -6.64
N LYS A 87 -0.40 18.20 -6.76
CA LYS A 87 -0.25 18.95 -8.02
C LYS A 87 1.03 18.49 -8.71
N LEU A 88 0.86 17.82 -9.83
CA LEU A 88 1.94 17.34 -10.69
C LEU A 88 2.20 18.34 -11.82
N ASP A 89 3.46 18.48 -12.23
CA ASP A 89 3.85 19.15 -13.47
C ASP A 89 3.79 18.14 -14.63
N ALA A 90 3.95 18.62 -15.87
CA ALA A 90 3.89 17.75 -17.05
C ALA A 90 4.95 16.62 -16.98
N GLY A 91 4.54 15.39 -17.30
CA GLY A 91 5.39 14.20 -17.25
C GLY A 91 5.55 13.57 -15.86
N GLN A 92 5.10 14.24 -14.80
CA GLN A 92 5.15 13.69 -13.46
C GLN A 92 3.98 12.74 -13.22
N LYS A 93 4.23 11.71 -12.38
CA LYS A 93 3.23 10.73 -11.97
C LYS A 93 3.34 10.43 -10.48
N VAL A 94 2.25 9.99 -9.88
CA VAL A 94 2.25 9.43 -8.52
C VAL A 94 2.77 8.01 -8.61
N VAL A 95 3.69 7.65 -7.72
CA VAL A 95 4.32 6.32 -7.67
C VAL A 95 3.97 5.54 -6.41
N SER A 96 3.57 6.22 -5.33
CA SER A 96 3.14 5.57 -4.09
C SER A 96 2.07 6.35 -3.36
N LEU A 97 1.15 5.61 -2.75
CA LEU A 97 0.19 6.03 -1.74
C LEU A 97 0.56 5.35 -0.44
N ILE A 98 0.65 6.11 0.66
CA ILE A 98 0.88 5.58 2.00
C ILE A 98 -0.14 6.22 2.94
N VAL A 99 -0.79 5.39 3.75
CA VAL A 99 -1.55 5.80 4.94
C VAL A 99 -0.68 5.41 6.14
N PRO A 100 0.11 6.34 6.70
CA PRO A 100 1.06 6.00 7.75
C PRO A 100 0.33 5.52 9.02
N LYS A 101 0.79 4.42 9.58
CA LYS A 101 0.26 3.82 10.81
C LYS A 101 1.37 3.72 11.86
N GLY A 102 1.07 4.18 13.06
CA GLY A 102 2.03 4.13 14.18
C GLY A 102 3.35 4.83 13.88
N ASP A 103 4.40 4.35 14.51
CA ASP A 103 5.77 4.83 14.35
C ASP A 103 6.45 4.15 13.16
N GLY A 104 7.54 4.72 12.69
CA GLY A 104 8.31 4.18 11.58
C GLY A 104 8.87 5.28 10.68
N ALA A 105 9.70 4.88 9.75
CA ALA A 105 10.31 5.77 8.78
C ALA A 105 9.74 5.50 7.37
N ILE A 106 9.78 6.52 6.54
CA ILE A 106 9.46 6.39 5.12
C ILE A 106 10.73 6.02 4.36
N LEU A 107 10.76 4.83 3.80
CA LEU A 107 11.77 4.40 2.86
C LEU A 107 11.37 4.88 1.46
N THR A 108 12.24 5.63 0.80
CA THR A 108 12.08 6.05 -0.60
C THR A 108 13.20 5.45 -1.42
N VAL A 109 12.87 4.83 -2.56
CA VAL A 109 13.83 4.15 -3.45
C VAL A 109 13.74 4.72 -4.86
N THR A 110 14.89 4.82 -5.54
CA THR A 110 15.03 5.35 -6.90
C THR A 110 15.51 4.26 -7.87
N GLU A 111 15.32 4.50 -9.16
CA GLU A 111 15.59 3.53 -10.24
C GLU A 111 17.03 3.07 -10.35
N ASN A 112 18.00 3.90 -9.96
CA ASN A 112 19.42 3.55 -9.99
C ASN A 112 19.90 2.90 -8.67
N GLY A 113 18.97 2.37 -7.86
CA GLY A 113 19.27 1.59 -6.65
C GLY A 113 19.69 2.44 -5.45
N TYR A 114 19.41 3.73 -5.45
CA TYR A 114 19.58 4.58 -4.29
C TYR A 114 18.30 4.69 -3.49
N GLY A 115 18.44 4.99 -2.21
CA GLY A 115 17.30 5.26 -1.36
C GLY A 115 17.71 5.67 0.03
N LYS A 116 16.73 5.88 0.88
CA LYS A 116 16.93 6.29 2.27
C LYS A 116 15.67 6.08 3.08
N ARG A 117 15.85 5.97 4.38
CA ARG A 117 14.76 6.15 5.34
C ARG A 117 14.72 7.60 5.82
N THR A 118 13.55 8.13 6.07
CA THR A 118 13.36 9.47 6.62
C THR A 118 12.22 9.40 7.63
N GLU A 119 12.42 9.94 8.81
CA GLU A 119 11.43 9.98 9.89
C GLU A 119 10.12 10.60 9.42
N LEU A 120 8.99 10.02 9.83
CA LEU A 120 7.66 10.52 9.49
C LEU A 120 7.45 11.97 9.97
N SER A 121 8.07 12.36 11.07
CA SER A 121 8.04 13.71 11.65
C SER A 121 8.63 14.78 10.72
N GLU A 122 9.54 14.40 9.84
CA GLU A 122 10.14 15.30 8.86
C GLU A 122 9.17 15.74 7.74
N TYR A 123 8.03 15.07 7.60
CA TYR A 123 7.04 15.35 6.56
C TYR A 123 5.90 16.20 7.12
N PRO A 124 5.92 17.53 6.89
CA PRO A 124 4.87 18.41 7.41
C PRO A 124 3.52 18.10 6.77
N ALA A 125 2.47 17.97 7.58
CA ALA A 125 1.12 17.91 7.09
C ALA A 125 0.71 19.27 6.49
N LYS A 126 0.14 19.25 5.27
CA LYS A 126 -0.29 20.43 4.52
C LYS A 126 -1.64 20.16 3.86
N SER A 127 -2.19 21.17 3.22
CA SER A 127 -3.40 20.98 2.41
C SER A 127 -3.09 20.10 1.18
N ARG A 128 -4.07 19.26 0.79
CA ARG A 128 -4.01 18.49 -0.45
C ARG A 128 -3.94 19.39 -1.68
N GLY A 129 -3.53 18.83 -2.81
CA GLY A 129 -3.49 19.53 -4.10
C GLY A 129 -2.35 20.54 -4.23
N THR A 130 -1.37 20.54 -3.33
CA THR A 130 -0.14 21.32 -3.43
C THR A 130 0.95 20.56 -4.20
N LYS A 131 2.07 21.23 -4.55
CA LYS A 131 3.25 20.58 -5.14
C LYS A 131 4.03 19.74 -4.12
N GLY A 132 3.69 19.82 -2.84
CA GLY A 132 4.36 19.10 -1.76
C GLY A 132 5.75 19.63 -1.42
N VAL A 133 6.49 18.79 -0.71
CA VAL A 133 7.87 19.02 -0.29
C VAL A 133 8.78 17.98 -0.91
N VAL A 134 10.09 18.21 -0.88
CA VAL A 134 11.08 17.20 -1.32
C VAL A 134 11.07 16.05 -0.32
N SER A 135 10.90 14.82 -0.81
CA SER A 135 11.15 13.57 -0.07
C SER A 135 12.60 13.12 -0.29
N ILE A 136 13.01 13.07 -1.56
CA ILE A 136 14.37 12.74 -1.98
C ILE A 136 14.76 13.66 -3.14
N LYS A 137 16.02 14.09 -3.21
CA LYS A 137 16.52 14.84 -4.37
C LYS A 137 16.80 13.88 -5.51
N VAL A 138 16.07 14.01 -6.60
CA VAL A 138 16.29 13.30 -7.86
C VAL A 138 17.40 13.97 -8.67
N SER A 139 18.22 13.18 -9.32
CA SER A 139 19.35 13.61 -10.18
C SER A 139 19.68 12.48 -11.16
N GLU A 140 20.51 12.72 -12.14
CA GLU A 140 21.03 11.69 -13.07
C GLU A 140 21.70 10.52 -12.32
N ARG A 141 22.33 10.80 -11.18
CA ARG A 141 23.01 9.79 -10.36
C ARG A 141 22.06 8.75 -9.81
N ASN A 142 20.94 9.15 -9.21
CA ASN A 142 20.02 8.26 -8.52
C ASN A 142 18.76 7.95 -9.33
N GLY A 143 18.45 8.71 -10.38
CA GLY A 143 17.29 8.49 -11.22
C GLY A 143 15.98 8.88 -10.55
N GLU A 144 14.85 8.55 -11.19
CA GLU A 144 13.50 8.82 -10.68
C GLU A 144 13.13 7.94 -9.48
N VAL A 145 12.18 8.38 -8.67
CA VAL A 145 11.63 7.57 -7.59
C VAL A 145 10.76 6.47 -8.18
N VAL A 146 11.03 5.24 -7.76
CA VAL A 146 10.26 4.04 -8.11
C VAL A 146 9.12 3.81 -7.13
N GLY A 147 9.38 4.07 -5.84
CA GLY A 147 8.39 3.84 -4.80
C GLY A 147 8.82 4.37 -3.44
N ALA A 148 7.84 4.43 -2.56
CA ALA A 148 8.03 4.70 -1.14
C ALA A 148 7.11 3.78 -0.33
N VAL A 149 7.59 3.32 0.82
CA VAL A 149 6.85 2.50 1.78
C VAL A 149 7.19 2.93 3.21
N GLN A 150 6.27 2.77 4.13
CA GLN A 150 6.59 2.91 5.55
C GLN A 150 7.22 1.62 6.05
N VAL A 151 8.30 1.74 6.81
CA VAL A 151 9.03 0.60 7.39
C VAL A 151 9.28 0.82 8.87
N GLY A 152 9.12 -0.24 9.64
CA GLY A 152 9.59 -0.36 11.00
C GLY A 152 11.09 -0.73 11.08
N THR A 153 11.60 -0.87 12.29
CA THR A 153 13.03 -1.19 12.51
C THR A 153 13.38 -2.59 12.02
N PHE A 154 12.51 -3.55 12.25
CA PHE A 154 12.78 -4.97 11.97
C PHE A 154 12.22 -5.44 10.61
N ASP A 155 11.52 -4.55 9.90
CA ASP A 155 11.02 -4.89 8.57
C ASP A 155 12.15 -5.17 7.60
N GLU A 156 11.84 -5.98 6.60
CA GLU A 156 12.68 -6.17 5.44
C GLU A 156 12.06 -5.54 4.21
N ILE A 157 12.87 -5.31 3.22
CA ILE A 157 12.44 -4.80 1.92
C ILE A 157 12.87 -5.75 0.81
N MET A 158 12.03 -5.85 -0.19
CA MET A 158 12.31 -6.56 -1.42
C MET A 158 12.36 -5.57 -2.57
N LEU A 159 13.44 -5.59 -3.32
CA LEU A 159 13.65 -4.79 -4.52
C LEU A 159 13.70 -5.70 -5.74
N ILE A 160 13.06 -5.30 -6.82
CA ILE A 160 13.13 -5.99 -8.11
C ILE A 160 13.61 -5.06 -9.20
N SER A 161 14.50 -5.55 -10.08
CA SER A 161 14.97 -4.81 -11.24
C SER A 161 14.23 -5.21 -12.52
N ASN A 162 14.35 -4.40 -13.57
CA ASN A 162 13.84 -4.69 -14.92
C ASN A 162 14.53 -5.88 -15.61
N LYS A 163 15.67 -6.35 -15.06
CA LYS A 163 16.36 -7.56 -15.53
C LYS A 163 16.04 -8.80 -14.69
N GLY A 164 15.12 -8.69 -13.73
CA GLY A 164 14.69 -9.80 -12.88
C GLY A 164 15.60 -10.05 -11.67
N THR A 165 16.55 -9.18 -11.39
CA THR A 165 17.34 -9.23 -10.14
C THR A 165 16.41 -8.93 -8.96
N LEU A 166 16.35 -9.85 -8.00
CA LEU A 166 15.57 -9.72 -6.76
C LEU A 166 16.52 -9.65 -5.58
N VAL A 167 16.37 -8.61 -4.77
CA VAL A 167 17.17 -8.41 -3.56
C VAL A 167 16.25 -8.22 -2.37
N ARG A 168 16.47 -9.02 -1.32
CA ARG A 168 15.85 -8.89 -0.02
C ARG A 168 16.91 -8.40 0.98
N THR A 169 16.60 -7.36 1.74
CA THR A 169 17.53 -6.77 2.71
C THR A 169 16.76 -6.18 3.89
N PRO A 170 17.34 -6.20 5.11
CA PRO A 170 16.74 -5.52 6.26
C PRO A 170 16.59 -4.02 6.01
N ALA A 171 15.45 -3.45 6.38
CA ALA A 171 15.22 -2.01 6.30
C ALA A 171 16.21 -1.25 7.18
N GLU A 172 16.63 -1.83 8.31
CA GLU A 172 17.61 -1.26 9.23
C GLU A 172 18.93 -0.93 8.55
N GLY A 173 19.35 -1.71 7.56
CA GLY A 173 20.57 -1.46 6.77
C GLY A 173 20.55 -0.18 5.93
N VAL A 174 19.37 0.44 5.75
CA VAL A 174 19.24 1.71 5.02
C VAL A 174 19.31 2.88 6.00
N SER A 175 20.22 3.83 5.75
CA SER A 175 20.42 4.97 6.64
C SER A 175 19.18 5.85 6.78
N ILE A 176 18.92 6.32 8.01
CA ILE A 176 17.94 7.37 8.30
C ILE A 176 18.59 8.74 8.09
N ILE A 177 18.10 9.50 7.14
CA ILE A 177 18.64 10.83 6.77
C ILE A 177 17.51 11.77 6.35
N GLY A 178 17.76 13.07 6.49
CA GLY A 178 16.80 14.13 6.21
C GLY A 178 16.30 14.13 4.75
N ARG A 179 15.11 14.68 4.54
CA ARG A 179 14.39 14.68 3.26
C ARG A 179 15.22 15.22 2.08
N ASN A 180 16.00 16.28 2.29
CA ASN A 180 16.64 17.05 1.25
C ASN A 180 18.02 16.47 0.83
N THR A 181 18.09 15.15 0.63
CA THR A 181 19.30 14.40 0.23
C THR A 181 19.01 13.48 -0.94
N GLN A 182 20.07 12.95 -1.59
CA GLN A 182 19.95 12.01 -2.71
C GLN A 182 19.85 10.53 -2.28
N GLY A 183 19.96 10.25 -0.98
CA GLY A 183 19.99 8.89 -0.47
C GLY A 183 21.37 8.23 -0.55
N VAL A 184 21.43 6.98 -0.14
CA VAL A 184 22.58 6.08 -0.18
C VAL A 184 22.31 4.94 -1.15
N THR A 185 23.35 4.22 -1.58
CA THR A 185 23.21 3.04 -2.42
C THR A 185 22.61 1.89 -1.56
N ILE A 186 21.49 1.35 -1.97
CA ILE A 186 20.85 0.16 -1.37
C ILE A 186 21.22 -1.08 -2.18
N ILE A 187 21.11 -0.98 -3.51
CA ILE A 187 21.49 -2.05 -4.45
C ILE A 187 22.38 -1.46 -5.54
N ARG A 188 23.37 -2.21 -5.95
CA ARG A 188 24.18 -1.86 -7.14
C ARG A 188 23.52 -2.49 -8.36
N THR A 189 23.05 -1.67 -9.27
CA THR A 189 22.50 -2.10 -10.55
C THR A 189 23.62 -2.21 -11.59
N ALA A 190 23.49 -3.16 -12.52
CA ALA A 190 24.36 -3.24 -13.68
C ALA A 190 24.06 -2.10 -14.66
N GLU A 191 24.88 -1.99 -15.72
CA GLU A 191 24.61 -1.04 -16.82
C GLU A 191 23.25 -1.39 -17.45
N ASP A 192 22.43 -0.39 -17.70
CA ASP A 192 21.05 -0.51 -18.20
C ASP A 192 20.09 -1.33 -17.31
N GLU A 193 20.45 -1.57 -16.06
CA GLU A 193 19.58 -2.18 -15.07
C GLU A 193 19.00 -1.12 -14.15
N LYS A 194 17.69 -1.16 -13.94
CA LYS A 194 16.95 -0.23 -13.09
C LYS A 194 16.06 -0.99 -12.11
N VAL A 195 15.97 -0.49 -10.91
CA VAL A 195 14.94 -0.93 -9.96
C VAL A 195 13.59 -0.47 -10.49
N VAL A 196 12.60 -1.39 -10.49
CA VAL A 196 11.24 -1.14 -11.00
C VAL A 196 10.17 -1.44 -9.96
N GLY A 197 10.54 -2.08 -8.84
CA GLY A 197 9.60 -2.42 -7.78
C GLY A 197 10.24 -2.38 -6.40
N LEU A 198 9.41 -2.05 -5.42
CA LEU A 198 9.73 -2.02 -4.00
C LEU A 198 8.55 -2.62 -3.23
N GLN A 199 8.83 -3.56 -2.33
CA GLN A 199 7.85 -4.15 -1.43
C GLN A 199 8.42 -4.21 -0.02
N ARG A 200 7.60 -3.87 0.97
CA ARG A 200 7.86 -4.12 2.39
C ARG A 200 7.49 -5.57 2.70
N ILE A 201 8.31 -6.22 3.49
CA ILE A 201 8.05 -7.49 4.13
C ILE A 201 7.99 -7.20 5.62
N GLU A 202 6.79 -7.28 6.18
CA GLU A 202 6.62 -7.10 7.62
C GLU A 202 7.30 -8.25 8.36
N GLU A 203 8.02 -7.91 9.42
CA GLU A 203 8.38 -8.93 10.39
C GLU A 203 7.11 -9.40 11.09
N ILE A 204 6.76 -10.65 10.86
CA ILE A 204 5.74 -11.30 11.67
C ILE A 204 6.39 -11.50 13.03
N GLN A 205 6.07 -10.64 13.99
CA GLN A 205 6.30 -10.98 15.39
C GLN A 205 5.41 -12.21 15.66
N THR A 206 6.00 -13.39 15.53
CA THR A 206 5.41 -14.59 16.12
C THR A 206 5.36 -14.29 17.62
N GLU A 207 4.19 -13.95 18.15
CA GLU A 207 3.95 -14.10 19.57
C GLU A 207 4.38 -15.54 19.86
N GLU A 208 5.40 -15.70 20.70
CA GLU A 208 5.82 -17.01 21.13
C GLU A 208 4.61 -17.64 21.80
N LEU A 209 3.93 -18.54 21.07
CA LEU A 209 2.85 -19.31 21.63
C LEU A 209 3.52 -20.22 22.68
N LEU A 210 3.23 -19.96 23.93
CA LEU A 210 3.67 -20.76 25.05
C LEU A 210 2.61 -21.84 25.31
N ASP A 211 3.04 -23.07 25.53
CA ASP A 211 2.19 -24.12 26.04
C ASP A 211 1.74 -23.83 27.48
N GLU A 212 0.86 -24.65 28.05
CA GLU A 212 0.37 -24.50 29.42
C GLU A 212 1.50 -24.64 30.48
N GLU A 213 2.66 -25.14 30.08
CA GLU A 213 3.86 -25.31 30.91
C GLU A 213 4.87 -24.15 30.73
N GLY A 214 4.59 -23.18 29.80
CA GLY A 214 5.42 -22.01 29.54
C GLY A 214 6.57 -22.25 28.57
N ASN A 215 6.58 -23.33 27.78
CA ASN A 215 7.56 -23.57 26.74
C ASN A 215 7.10 -23.01 25.40
N VAL A 216 8.05 -22.50 24.59
CA VAL A 216 7.78 -21.96 23.25
C VAL A 216 7.36 -23.10 22.32
N ILE A 217 6.14 -23.00 21.76
CA ILE A 217 5.64 -23.92 20.73
C ILE A 217 6.28 -23.55 19.39
N PRO A 218 7.02 -24.45 18.73
CA PRO A 218 7.58 -24.19 17.42
C PRO A 218 6.47 -23.93 16.39
N VAL A 219 6.63 -22.92 15.54
CA VAL A 219 5.64 -22.54 14.50
C VAL A 219 5.32 -23.69 13.55
N SER A 220 6.26 -24.67 13.35
CA SER A 220 6.02 -25.90 12.60
C SER A 220 4.84 -26.72 13.13
N ASP A 221 4.65 -26.75 14.43
CA ASP A 221 3.65 -27.61 15.08
C ASP A 221 2.25 -26.98 15.06
N VAL A 222 2.18 -25.67 14.83
CA VAL A 222 0.90 -24.94 14.71
C VAL A 222 0.30 -25.10 13.30
N ILE A 223 1.16 -25.16 12.27
CA ILE A 223 0.72 -25.29 10.86
C ILE A 223 0.17 -26.70 10.61
N ASP A 224 0.74 -27.74 11.26
CA ASP A 224 0.26 -29.11 11.13
C ASP A 224 -1.07 -29.36 11.86
N ALA A 225 -1.39 -28.59 12.90
CA ALA A 225 -2.65 -28.70 13.62
C ALA A 225 -3.85 -28.13 12.83
N GLU A 226 -3.67 -27.04 12.05
CA GLU A 226 -4.71 -26.49 11.19
C GLU A 226 -4.95 -27.31 9.92
N ALA A 227 -3.95 -28.08 9.46
CA ALA A 227 -4.07 -28.94 8.28
C ALA A 227 -4.87 -30.23 8.56
N THR A 228 -4.96 -30.67 9.80
CA THR A 228 -5.68 -31.92 10.17
C THR A 228 -7.18 -31.74 10.37
N ASP A 229 -7.66 -30.53 10.60
CA ASP A 229 -9.10 -30.25 10.74
C ASP A 229 -9.84 -30.03 9.39
N ALA A 230 -9.12 -29.96 8.28
CA ALA A 230 -9.68 -29.74 6.94
C ALA A 230 -9.99 -31.02 6.15
N GLU A 231 -9.61 -32.22 6.63
CA GLU A 231 -9.79 -33.49 5.90
C GLU A 231 -10.98 -34.38 6.33
N SER A 232 -11.88 -33.92 7.18
CA SER A 232 -12.96 -34.78 7.69
C SER A 232 -14.39 -34.30 7.38
N THR A 233 -14.67 -33.86 6.15
CA THR A 233 -16.08 -33.77 5.66
C THR A 233 -16.13 -33.92 4.15
N ASP A 234 -16.00 -35.15 3.62
CA ASP A 234 -16.58 -35.52 2.34
C ASP A 234 -16.80 -37.03 2.25
N ASP A 235 -17.86 -37.50 2.90
CA ASP A 235 -18.55 -38.74 2.54
C ASP A 235 -19.90 -38.33 1.94
N VAL A 236 -19.94 -38.09 0.63
CA VAL A 236 -21.20 -38.04 -0.12
C VAL A 236 -21.23 -39.23 -1.08
N GLU A 237 -22.06 -40.16 -0.70
CA GLU A 237 -22.53 -41.38 -1.37
C GLU A 237 -22.83 -41.12 -2.87
N ALA A 238 -22.08 -41.80 -3.74
CA ALA A 238 -22.33 -41.85 -5.19
C ALA A 238 -23.56 -42.75 -5.47
N THR A 239 -24.69 -42.15 -5.83
CA THR A 239 -25.80 -42.85 -6.45
C THR A 239 -25.67 -42.83 -7.96
N ASP A 240 -25.52 -44.02 -8.52
CA ASP A 240 -25.55 -44.39 -9.95
C ASP A 240 -26.92 -44.04 -10.60
N PRO A 241 -26.98 -43.31 -11.72
CA PRO A 241 -28.18 -43.29 -12.57
C PRO A 241 -28.00 -44.21 -13.76
N GLY A 242 -28.62 -45.41 -13.62
CA GLY A 242 -28.82 -46.34 -14.72
C GLY A 242 -29.74 -45.84 -15.81
N LYS A 243 -29.35 -46.19 -17.01
CA LYS A 243 -30.10 -46.40 -18.27
C LYS A 243 -31.57 -45.94 -18.33
N ALA A 244 -31.88 -45.07 -19.24
CA ALA A 244 -33.17 -45.06 -19.96
C ALA A 244 -33.01 -44.74 -21.44
N LYS A 245 -33.54 -45.61 -22.19
CA LYS A 245 -33.77 -45.88 -23.60
C LYS A 245 -34.22 -44.67 -24.43
N ASN A 246 -33.75 -44.73 -25.70
CA ASN A 246 -34.37 -44.12 -26.88
C ASN A 246 -35.81 -44.60 -27.07
N GLU A 247 -36.68 -43.71 -27.48
CA GLU A 247 -37.80 -43.98 -28.42
C GLU A 247 -38.09 -42.69 -29.21
N ASP A 248 -38.14 -42.92 -30.51
CA ASP A 248 -38.56 -42.03 -31.59
C ASP A 248 -40.03 -41.56 -31.37
N ASP A 249 -40.37 -40.36 -31.87
CA ASP A 249 -41.41 -40.26 -32.92
C ASP A 249 -41.55 -38.81 -33.43
N GLU A 250 -41.89 -38.81 -34.68
CA GLU A 250 -42.10 -37.77 -35.67
C GLU A 250 -43.33 -36.88 -35.41
N GLN A 251 -43.38 -35.81 -36.24
CA GLN A 251 -44.53 -35.02 -36.73
C GLN A 251 -45.07 -33.92 -35.78
N GLU A 252 -45.04 -32.69 -36.17
CA GLU A 252 -45.55 -31.87 -37.32
C GLU A 252 -44.84 -30.51 -37.40
#